data_5b83ad445fcd23de615fe568c3cb1638
#
_entry.id   5b83ad445fcd23de615fe568c3cb1638
#
_cell.length_a   1.000
_cell.length_b   1.000
_cell.length_c   1.000
_cell.angle_alpha   90.00
_cell.angle_beta   90.00
_cell.angle_gamma   90.00
#
_symmetry.space_group_name_H-M   'P 1'
#
loop_
_entity.id
_entity.type
_entity.pdbx_description
1 polymer ?
#
loop_
_entity_poly.entity_id
_entity_poly.type
_entity_poly.pdbx_seq_one_letter_code
_entity_poly.pdbx_strand_id
1 'polypeptide(L)'
;MSYLDRNFVLDLDTKDPLAKFKSEFVVDDPQLCYLDGNSLGRLPKRTITAVTDFLTKEWGPELVSGWSHWVDEAQPTGDLLGKSALGAAAGQILVCDTTSVNFYQLCVAAIKARPNRKTVITDAANFPTDRYILEGIAKQFGLNLVIIQNEDPNVATNERIT
;
A
#
# COMPACT_ATOMS: atom_id res chain seq x y z
N MET A 1 21.59 -2.49 -30.51
CA MET A 1 20.50 -1.50 -30.55
C MET A 1 20.56 -0.69 -29.27
N SER A 2 20.51 0.62 -29.40
CA SER A 2 20.53 1.51 -28.21
C SER A 2 19.10 1.68 -27.68
N TYR A 3 18.92 1.64 -26.37
CA TYR A 3 17.63 1.97 -25.72
C TYR A 3 17.18 3.43 -25.96
N LEU A 4 18.05 4.24 -26.58
CA LEU A 4 17.76 5.61 -27.02
C LEU A 4 17.22 5.67 -28.45
N ASP A 5 17.12 4.53 -29.16
CA ASP A 5 16.53 4.47 -30.49
C ASP A 5 15.01 4.46 -30.37
N ARG A 6 14.38 5.50 -30.91
CA ARG A 6 12.92 5.65 -30.90
C ARG A 6 12.20 4.47 -31.55
N ASN A 7 12.72 3.95 -32.68
CA ASN A 7 12.10 2.83 -33.35
C ASN A 7 12.14 1.55 -32.54
N PHE A 8 13.23 1.34 -31.77
CA PHE A 8 13.31 0.22 -30.85
C PHE A 8 12.25 0.30 -29.74
N VAL A 9 12.04 1.49 -29.16
CA VAL A 9 11.03 1.70 -28.11
C VAL A 9 9.62 1.51 -28.65
N LEU A 10 9.32 2.05 -29.84
CA LEU A 10 8.01 1.86 -30.49
C LEU A 10 7.72 0.39 -30.84
N ASP A 11 8.75 -0.39 -31.18
CA ASP A 11 8.60 -1.82 -31.41
C ASP A 11 8.29 -2.58 -30.12
N LEU A 12 8.88 -2.18 -28.99
CA LEU A 12 8.53 -2.71 -27.67
C LEU A 12 7.07 -2.40 -27.30
N ASP A 13 6.63 -1.15 -27.48
CA ASP A 13 5.24 -0.76 -27.21
C ASP A 13 4.24 -1.57 -28.04
N THR A 14 4.58 -1.84 -29.31
CA THR A 14 3.73 -2.63 -30.22
C THR A 14 3.60 -4.09 -29.77
N LYS A 15 4.63 -4.62 -29.13
CA LYS A 15 4.70 -6.02 -28.66
C LYS A 15 4.25 -6.19 -27.20
N ASP A 16 3.91 -5.09 -26.51
CA ASP A 16 3.51 -5.14 -25.10
C ASP A 16 2.15 -5.84 -24.93
N PRO A 17 2.11 -7.03 -24.29
CA PRO A 17 0.85 -7.75 -24.07
C PRO A 17 -0.08 -7.02 -23.09
N LEU A 18 0.43 -6.03 -22.32
CA LEU A 18 -0.32 -5.25 -21.36
C LEU A 18 -0.91 -3.96 -21.95
N ALA A 19 -0.51 -3.58 -23.18
CA ALA A 19 -0.97 -2.34 -23.84
C ALA A 19 -2.51 -2.20 -23.84
N LYS A 20 -3.24 -3.32 -23.96
CA LYS A 20 -4.72 -3.37 -23.92
C LYS A 20 -5.33 -2.82 -22.64
N PHE A 21 -4.63 -2.91 -21.51
CA PHE A 21 -5.12 -2.44 -20.23
C PHE A 21 -5.05 -0.92 -20.06
N LYS A 22 -4.27 -0.23 -20.90
CA LYS A 22 -4.18 1.24 -20.85
C LYS A 22 -5.56 1.91 -20.97
N SER A 23 -6.44 1.34 -21.80
CA SER A 23 -7.80 1.85 -22.00
C SER A 23 -8.73 1.69 -20.79
N GLU A 24 -8.37 0.85 -19.82
CA GLU A 24 -9.16 0.62 -18.61
C GLU A 24 -9.03 1.75 -17.58
N PHE A 25 -8.05 2.64 -17.76
CA PHE A 25 -7.78 3.73 -16.85
C PHE A 25 -8.22 5.09 -17.42
N VAL A 26 -8.51 6.02 -16.49
CA VAL A 26 -8.75 7.42 -16.85
C VAL A 26 -7.41 8.07 -17.21
N VAL A 27 -7.34 8.64 -18.40
CA VAL A 27 -6.18 9.37 -18.92
C VAL A 27 -6.70 10.67 -19.55
N ASP A 28 -6.68 11.76 -18.77
CA ASP A 28 -7.15 13.07 -19.24
C ASP A 28 -6.10 13.77 -20.10
N ASP A 29 -4.83 13.65 -19.73
CA ASP A 29 -3.71 14.17 -20.51
C ASP A 29 -2.86 13.04 -21.09
N PRO A 30 -2.96 12.80 -22.40
CA PRO A 30 -2.18 11.74 -23.06
C PRO A 30 -0.69 12.08 -23.19
N GLN A 31 -0.28 13.34 -22.96
CA GLN A 31 1.12 13.76 -22.98
C GLN A 31 1.80 13.57 -21.62
N LEU A 32 1.03 13.40 -20.57
CA LEU A 32 1.57 13.18 -19.22
C LEU A 32 2.19 11.78 -19.09
N CYS A 33 3.50 11.74 -18.94
CA CYS A 33 4.23 10.53 -18.56
C CYS A 33 4.17 10.33 -17.04
N TYR A 34 3.11 9.66 -16.57
CA TYR A 34 2.90 9.42 -15.14
C TYR A 34 3.59 8.12 -14.71
N LEU A 35 4.67 8.23 -13.93
CA LEU A 35 5.51 7.12 -13.47
C LEU A 35 5.43 6.87 -11.96
N ASP A 36 4.58 7.60 -11.23
CA ASP A 36 4.45 7.50 -9.77
C ASP A 36 3.23 6.67 -9.34
N GLY A 37 2.97 5.59 -10.06
CA GLY A 37 1.85 4.68 -9.77
C GLY A 37 1.99 3.90 -8.45
N ASN A 38 3.18 3.88 -7.85
CA ASN A 38 3.42 3.31 -6.53
C ASN A 38 2.91 4.21 -5.39
N SER A 39 2.94 5.53 -5.57
CA SER A 39 2.35 6.48 -4.61
C SER A 39 0.84 6.56 -4.76
N LEU A 40 0.35 6.76 -5.99
CA LEU A 40 -1.06 6.77 -6.31
C LEU A 40 -1.28 6.21 -7.72
N GLY A 41 -1.94 5.06 -7.82
CA GLY A 41 -2.30 4.46 -9.10
C GLY A 41 -3.29 5.31 -9.90
N ARG A 42 -3.26 5.18 -11.23
CA ARG A 42 -4.29 5.80 -12.08
C ARG A 42 -5.66 5.20 -11.77
N LEU A 43 -6.69 6.04 -11.82
CA LEU A 43 -8.08 5.65 -11.54
C LEU A 43 -8.60 4.66 -12.61
N PRO A 44 -8.97 3.42 -12.24
CA PRO A 44 -9.65 2.52 -13.16
C PRO A 44 -11.08 3.02 -13.47
N LYS A 45 -11.49 3.00 -14.72
CA LYS A 45 -12.85 3.42 -15.13
C LYS A 45 -13.96 2.63 -14.41
N ARG A 46 -13.75 1.33 -14.22
CA ARG A 46 -14.69 0.46 -13.49
C ARG A 46 -14.89 0.89 -12.03
N THR A 47 -13.90 1.52 -11.40
CA THR A 47 -14.01 2.01 -10.03
C THR A 47 -15.04 3.13 -9.92
N ILE A 48 -15.11 4.02 -10.92
CA ILE A 48 -16.12 5.09 -10.97
C ILE A 48 -17.52 4.49 -10.96
N THR A 49 -17.75 3.49 -11.82
CA THR A 49 -19.06 2.80 -11.90
C THR A 49 -19.38 2.08 -10.57
N ALA A 50 -18.43 1.32 -10.04
CA ALA A 50 -18.64 0.57 -8.79
C ALA A 50 -18.96 1.48 -7.59
N VAL A 51 -18.23 2.59 -7.44
CA VAL A 51 -18.49 3.56 -6.37
C VAL A 51 -19.85 4.25 -6.56
N THR A 52 -20.19 4.62 -7.81
CA THR A 52 -21.48 5.24 -8.12
C THR A 52 -22.63 4.28 -7.84
N ASP A 53 -22.50 3.03 -8.23
CA ASP A 53 -23.50 1.99 -7.99
C ASP A 53 -23.67 1.72 -6.49
N PHE A 54 -22.60 1.61 -5.73
CA PHE A 54 -22.65 1.50 -4.28
C PHE A 54 -23.44 2.65 -3.64
N LEU A 55 -23.14 3.89 -4.01
CA LEU A 55 -23.81 5.06 -3.46
C LEU A 55 -25.31 5.11 -3.79
N THR A 56 -25.66 4.77 -5.03
CA THR A 56 -27.01 4.99 -5.56
C THR A 56 -27.92 3.77 -5.46
N LYS A 57 -27.37 2.56 -5.45
CA LYS A 57 -28.14 1.30 -5.47
C LYS A 57 -28.10 0.53 -4.16
N GLU A 58 -27.06 0.80 -3.33
CA GLU A 58 -26.88 0.15 -2.04
C GLU A 58 -27.05 1.15 -0.91
N TRP A 59 -26.05 1.98 -0.61
CA TRP A 59 -26.12 2.89 0.55
C TRP A 59 -27.36 3.76 0.55
N GLY A 60 -27.70 4.43 -0.57
CA GLY A 60 -28.85 5.32 -0.64
C GLY A 60 -30.19 4.64 -0.28
N PRO A 61 -30.55 3.51 -0.90
CA PRO A 61 -31.81 2.80 -0.61
C PRO A 61 -31.77 1.97 0.67
N GLU A 62 -30.65 1.31 0.99
CA GLU A 62 -30.57 0.33 2.06
C GLU A 62 -30.33 0.96 3.43
N LEU A 63 -29.64 2.10 3.49
CA LEU A 63 -29.29 2.79 4.74
C LEU A 63 -28.62 1.80 5.73
N VAL A 64 -29.10 1.76 6.97
CA VAL A 64 -28.55 0.89 8.02
C VAL A 64 -28.72 -0.61 7.72
N SER A 65 -29.68 -1.01 6.90
CA SER A 65 -29.87 -2.43 6.57
C SER A 65 -28.72 -3.02 5.74
N GLY A 66 -27.99 -2.20 4.99
CA GLY A 66 -26.80 -2.59 4.24
C GLY A 66 -25.67 -3.13 5.11
N TRP A 67 -25.63 -2.83 6.40
CA TRP A 67 -24.67 -3.39 7.35
C TRP A 67 -24.70 -4.93 7.41
N SER A 68 -25.84 -5.53 7.07
CA SER A 68 -25.97 -7.00 7.08
C SER A 68 -25.00 -7.72 6.14
N HIS A 69 -24.44 -7.02 5.12
CA HIS A 69 -23.46 -7.57 4.19
C HIS A 69 -22.18 -6.73 4.10
N TRP A 70 -22.23 -5.41 4.28
CA TRP A 70 -21.01 -4.58 4.18
C TRP A 70 -19.97 -4.90 5.24
N VAL A 71 -20.39 -5.26 6.46
CA VAL A 71 -19.46 -5.53 7.58
C VAL A 71 -18.53 -6.71 7.30
N ASP A 72 -18.96 -7.63 6.46
CA ASP A 72 -18.21 -8.85 6.15
C ASP A 72 -17.30 -8.70 4.93
N GLU A 73 -17.32 -7.56 4.21
CA GLU A 73 -16.56 -7.36 2.97
C GLU A 73 -15.03 -7.29 3.15
N ALA A 74 -14.56 -6.98 4.34
CA ALA A 74 -13.12 -6.81 4.62
C ALA A 74 -12.31 -8.10 4.37
N GLN A 75 -12.83 -9.26 4.76
CA GLN A 75 -12.13 -10.55 4.61
C GLN A 75 -12.19 -11.07 3.17
N PRO A 76 -13.34 -11.14 2.47
CA PRO A 76 -13.38 -11.53 1.06
C PRO A 76 -12.52 -10.65 0.15
N THR A 77 -12.51 -9.35 0.39
CA THR A 77 -11.64 -8.41 -0.34
C THR A 77 -10.16 -8.69 -0.04
N GLY A 78 -9.82 -8.98 1.20
CA GLY A 78 -8.47 -9.39 1.61
C GLY A 78 -8.04 -10.68 0.94
N ASP A 79 -8.89 -11.70 0.90
CA ASP A 79 -8.61 -12.98 0.25
C ASP A 79 -8.40 -12.84 -1.26
N LEU A 80 -9.21 -11.99 -1.91
CA LEU A 80 -9.05 -11.67 -3.33
C LEU A 80 -7.71 -10.99 -3.60
N LEU A 81 -7.33 -9.99 -2.79
CA LEU A 81 -6.06 -9.29 -2.88
C LEU A 81 -4.89 -10.25 -2.61
N GLY A 82 -5.00 -11.07 -1.58
CA GLY A 82 -4.02 -12.08 -1.21
C GLY A 82 -3.72 -13.03 -2.37
N LYS A 83 -4.75 -13.63 -2.93
CA LYS A 83 -4.65 -14.56 -4.06
C LYS A 83 -4.12 -13.89 -5.33
N SER A 84 -4.60 -12.69 -5.64
CA SER A 84 -4.35 -12.07 -6.95
C SER A 84 -3.01 -11.33 -7.04
N ALA A 85 -2.51 -10.77 -5.93
CA ALA A 85 -1.35 -9.87 -5.94
C ALA A 85 -0.25 -10.24 -4.95
N LEU A 86 -0.58 -10.86 -3.82
CA LEU A 86 0.38 -11.08 -2.73
C LEU A 86 0.83 -12.54 -2.58
N GLY A 87 0.18 -13.49 -3.25
CA GLY A 87 0.49 -14.91 -3.11
C GLY A 87 0.14 -15.49 -1.71
N ALA A 88 -0.77 -14.84 -0.98
CA ALA A 88 -1.20 -15.25 0.34
C ALA A 88 -2.38 -16.23 0.28
N ALA A 89 -2.50 -17.11 1.28
CA ALA A 89 -3.63 -18.01 1.42
C ALA A 89 -4.87 -17.28 1.98
N ALA A 90 -6.05 -17.89 1.81
CA ALA A 90 -7.28 -17.37 2.39
C ALA A 90 -7.17 -17.20 3.92
N GLY A 91 -7.75 -16.14 4.44
CA GLY A 91 -7.72 -15.78 5.86
C GLY A 91 -6.44 -15.07 6.32
N GLN A 92 -5.45 -14.86 5.45
CA GLN A 92 -4.18 -14.21 5.83
C GLN A 92 -4.16 -12.70 5.58
N ILE A 93 -5.08 -12.19 4.78
CA ILE A 93 -5.16 -10.76 4.45
C ILE A 93 -6.49 -10.21 4.91
N LEU A 94 -6.46 -9.10 5.62
CA LEU A 94 -7.62 -8.33 6.01
C LEU A 94 -7.47 -6.90 5.49
N VAL A 95 -8.46 -6.40 4.78
CA VAL A 95 -8.52 -5.00 4.35
C VAL A 95 -9.23 -4.19 5.42
N CYS A 96 -8.53 -3.31 6.10
CA CYS A 96 -9.10 -2.47 7.16
C CYS A 96 -8.31 -1.18 7.32
N ASP A 97 -8.94 -0.18 7.92
CA ASP A 97 -8.35 1.08 8.34
C ASP A 97 -7.42 1.77 7.30
N THR A 98 -6.49 2.56 7.81
CA THR A 98 -5.42 3.19 7.04
C THR A 98 -4.07 2.57 7.38
N THR A 99 -3.06 2.78 6.52
CA THR A 99 -1.68 2.36 6.79
C THR A 99 -1.20 2.83 8.16
N SER A 100 -1.47 4.08 8.53
CA SER A 100 -1.05 4.66 9.82
C SER A 100 -1.69 3.96 11.02
N VAL A 101 -3.00 3.68 10.95
CA VAL A 101 -3.72 2.97 12.02
C VAL A 101 -3.21 1.53 12.14
N ASN A 102 -3.12 0.82 11.03
CA ASN A 102 -2.63 -0.55 10.99
C ASN A 102 -1.18 -0.65 11.49
N PHE A 103 -0.32 0.26 11.07
CA PHE A 103 1.07 0.32 11.52
C PHE A 103 1.16 0.54 13.04
N TYR A 104 0.40 1.50 13.58
CA TYR A 104 0.34 1.71 15.03
C TYR A 104 -0.10 0.44 15.79
N GLN A 105 -1.20 -0.17 15.35
CA GLN A 105 -1.76 -1.38 15.99
C GLN A 105 -0.77 -2.54 15.98
N LEU A 106 -0.13 -2.80 14.83
CA LEU A 106 0.84 -3.88 14.68
C LEU A 106 2.10 -3.63 15.50
N CYS A 107 2.63 -2.40 15.52
CA CYS A 107 3.77 -2.04 16.35
C CYS A 107 3.47 -2.21 17.85
N VAL A 108 2.32 -1.75 18.31
CA VAL A 108 1.90 -1.94 19.72
C VAL A 108 1.73 -3.42 20.07
N ALA A 109 1.13 -4.21 19.17
CA ALA A 109 1.00 -5.65 19.36
C ALA A 109 2.36 -6.34 19.48
N ALA A 110 3.31 -6.00 18.58
CA ALA A 110 4.67 -6.55 18.58
C ALA A 110 5.43 -6.19 19.88
N ILE A 111 5.31 -4.95 20.35
CA ILE A 111 5.93 -4.47 21.60
C ILE A 111 5.36 -5.24 22.81
N LYS A 112 4.04 -5.38 22.88
CA LYS A 112 3.40 -6.13 23.97
C LYS A 112 3.76 -7.62 23.95
N ALA A 113 3.96 -8.21 22.78
CA ALA A 113 4.40 -9.59 22.62
C ALA A 113 5.88 -9.81 23.03
N ARG A 114 6.66 -8.74 23.20
CA ARG A 114 8.09 -8.78 23.57
C ARG A 114 8.41 -7.78 24.70
N PRO A 115 7.82 -7.96 25.90
CA PRO A 115 7.86 -6.95 26.98
C PRO A 115 9.27 -6.67 27.50
N ASN A 116 10.20 -7.59 27.29
CA ASN A 116 11.61 -7.45 27.72
C ASN A 116 12.46 -6.65 26.72
N ARG A 117 11.97 -6.37 25.51
CA ARG A 117 12.69 -5.55 24.54
C ARG A 117 12.30 -4.08 24.72
N LYS A 118 13.30 -3.21 24.83
CA LYS A 118 13.11 -1.79 25.15
C LYS A 118 13.57 -0.86 24.04
N THR A 119 14.00 -1.39 22.90
CA THR A 119 14.48 -0.61 21.77
C THR A 119 13.68 -0.92 20.53
N VAL A 120 13.24 0.14 19.86
CA VAL A 120 12.66 0.13 18.51
C VAL A 120 13.66 0.75 17.56
N ILE A 121 13.87 0.13 16.42
CA ILE A 121 14.84 0.58 15.41
C ILE A 121 14.07 0.91 14.12
N THR A 122 14.38 2.05 13.52
CA THR A 122 13.92 2.45 12.19
C THR A 122 15.04 3.17 11.45
N ASP A 123 14.86 3.46 10.18
CA ASP A 123 15.81 4.25 9.39
C ASP A 123 15.30 5.67 9.12
N ALA A 124 16.23 6.59 8.82
CA ALA A 124 15.93 7.99 8.58
C ALA A 124 15.19 8.22 7.24
N ALA A 125 15.29 7.28 6.29
CA ALA A 125 14.64 7.35 4.99
C ALA A 125 13.22 6.75 5.02
N ASN A 126 12.80 6.15 6.14
CA ASN A 126 11.44 5.62 6.29
C ASN A 126 10.40 6.72 6.10
N PHE A 127 9.21 6.34 5.69
CA PHE A 127 8.12 7.27 5.42
C PHE A 127 7.85 8.16 6.65
N PRO A 128 7.71 9.48 6.50
CA PRO A 128 7.65 10.39 7.65
C PRO A 128 6.57 10.05 8.68
N THR A 129 5.37 9.66 8.23
CA THR A 129 4.27 9.29 9.13
C THR A 129 4.62 8.08 9.99
N ASP A 130 5.32 7.09 9.46
CA ASP A 130 5.72 5.89 10.21
C ASP A 130 6.72 6.27 11.32
N ARG A 131 7.65 7.17 11.04
CA ARG A 131 8.57 7.69 12.05
C ARG A 131 7.84 8.43 13.17
N TYR A 132 6.88 9.30 12.83
CA TYR A 132 6.08 10.00 13.84
C TYR A 132 5.26 9.04 14.71
N ILE A 133 4.72 7.98 14.12
CA ILE A 133 4.03 6.92 14.87
C ILE A 133 4.99 6.23 15.83
N LEU A 134 6.17 5.84 15.38
CA LEU A 134 7.18 5.19 16.22
C LEU A 134 7.69 6.11 17.35
N GLU A 135 7.88 7.40 17.09
CA GLU A 135 8.20 8.39 18.11
C GLU A 135 7.11 8.47 19.18
N GLY A 136 5.85 8.53 18.76
CA GLY A 136 4.69 8.52 19.65
C GLY A 136 4.63 7.25 20.52
N ILE A 137 4.79 6.08 19.90
CA ILE A 137 4.82 4.78 20.56
C ILE A 137 5.99 4.69 21.56
N ALA A 138 7.19 5.09 21.15
CA ALA A 138 8.36 5.06 22.01
C ALA A 138 8.15 5.91 23.26
N LYS A 139 7.59 7.11 23.11
CA LYS A 139 7.22 7.99 24.22
C LYS A 139 6.15 7.37 25.13
N GLN A 140 5.10 6.78 24.53
CA GLN A 140 3.97 6.20 25.25
C GLN A 140 4.38 5.00 26.11
N PHE A 141 5.28 4.16 25.60
CA PHE A 141 5.70 2.91 26.26
C PHE A 141 7.06 3.00 26.95
N GLY A 142 7.69 4.17 26.99
CA GLY A 142 9.00 4.36 27.60
C GLY A 142 10.11 3.56 26.90
N LEU A 143 10.10 3.51 25.59
CA LEU A 143 11.06 2.77 24.77
C LEU A 143 12.15 3.69 24.23
N ASN A 144 13.31 3.11 23.93
CA ASN A 144 14.37 3.77 23.19
C ASN A 144 14.10 3.65 21.68
N LEU A 145 14.01 4.79 20.97
CA LEU A 145 13.90 4.80 19.50
C LEU A 145 15.27 5.12 18.90
N VAL A 146 15.79 4.20 18.11
CA VAL A 146 17.03 4.35 17.36
C VAL A 146 16.72 4.59 15.89
N ILE A 147 17.18 5.72 15.37
CA ILE A 147 17.01 6.08 13.95
C ILE A 147 18.38 5.90 13.27
N ILE A 148 18.47 4.90 12.40
CA ILE A 148 19.70 4.61 11.64
C ILE A 148 19.78 5.60 10.47
N GLN A 149 20.90 6.28 10.33
CA GLN A 149 21.18 7.14 9.18
C GLN A 149 21.60 6.27 8.00
N ASN A 150 20.87 6.39 6.91
CA ASN A 150 21.13 5.61 5.70
C ASN A 150 21.99 6.44 4.74
N GLU A 151 23.31 6.46 4.99
CA GLU A 151 24.25 7.24 4.16
C GLU A 151 24.57 6.54 2.83
N ASP A 152 24.45 5.21 2.78
CA ASP A 152 24.63 4.41 1.57
C ASP A 152 23.55 3.34 1.46
N PRO A 153 22.66 3.41 0.46
CA PRO A 153 21.60 2.42 0.25
C PRO A 153 22.14 1.02 -0.12
N ASN A 154 23.43 0.90 -0.48
CA ASN A 154 24.05 -0.37 -0.86
C ASN A 154 24.74 -1.08 0.30
N VAL A 155 24.89 -0.43 1.46
CA VAL A 155 25.48 -1.07 2.65
C VAL A 155 24.41 -1.83 3.40
N ALA A 156 24.60 -3.13 3.52
CA ALA A 156 23.69 -4.02 4.23
C ALA A 156 23.47 -3.56 5.68
N THR A 157 22.23 -3.54 6.12
CA THR A 157 21.78 -3.07 7.44
C THR A 157 22.45 -3.80 8.62
N ASN A 158 23.01 -5.00 8.39
CA ASN A 158 23.64 -5.84 9.41
C ASN A 158 24.93 -5.22 10.01
N GLU A 159 25.66 -4.40 9.27
CA GLU A 159 26.87 -3.75 9.76
C GLU A 159 26.62 -2.51 10.63
N ARG A 160 25.35 -2.06 10.69
CA ARG A 160 24.94 -0.83 11.39
C ARG A 160 24.26 -1.08 12.73
N ILE A 161 23.99 -2.34 13.06
CA ILE A 161 23.24 -2.73 14.28
C ILE A 161 24.21 -3.25 15.38
N THR A 162 25.50 -3.37 15.11
CA THR A 162 26.54 -3.69 16.09
C THR A 162 27.05 -2.46 16.77
#